data_d501ca174c73c868f0058af120bb398d
#
_entry.id   d501ca174c73c868f0058af120bb398d
#
_cell.length_a   1.000
_cell.length_b   1.000
_cell.length_c   1.000
_cell.angle_alpha   90.00
_cell.angle_beta   90.00
_cell.angle_gamma   90.00
#
_symmetry.space_group_name_H-M   'P 1'
#
loop_
_entity.id
_entity.type
_entity.pdbx_description
1 polymer ?
#
loop_
_entity_poly.entity_id
_entity_poly.type
_entity_poly.pdbx_seq_one_letter_code
_entity_poly.pdbx_strand_id
1 'polypeptide(L)'
;MATGIIALALLCALTTPTNWKDKNLDPQDVSAMEQLVGFAPPPLQEELSWILPENQNVPSWADVKEKVVIIQSWTNTDPKSRQIINVLPKLVSKTTNPEDVRVILVHTPVNLSALPNYQIHKEVAYPTILDTTGEVCNAFGFYIDPTNIIIDKNGTVQHVGLGVKGVVEAVNTLLEQPHDPKVEAKAFEVEETIELAKYPKFSSNFGRAKNFQGKQAPKFEVGGWVSNPVDPNGMVRVIEFWATWCAPCRKSIPHLNEYTEQFKDTVAIISVSNEAPEKVKAFMSKTPMEYSVAVDEKSLMKNKLACTAIPLALVVSSDGVVRWQGNPLKLSKEVIQQTVLADKGERVVATRGRWNVQLLNE
;
A
#
# COMPACT_ATOMS: atom_id res chain seq x y z
N MET A 1 -21.18 1.88 56.97
CA MET A 1 -21.67 2.14 55.60
C MET A 1 -20.72 3.22 55.00
N ALA A 2 -19.75 2.77 54.26
CA ALA A 2 -18.84 3.67 53.55
C ALA A 2 -19.15 3.53 52.07
N THR A 3 -19.80 4.54 51.51
CA THR A 3 -20.09 4.69 50.09
C THR A 3 -18.84 5.09 49.40
N GLY A 4 -18.15 4.13 48.77
CA GLY A 4 -17.03 4.39 47.88
C GLY A 4 -17.57 5.00 46.59
N ILE A 5 -17.25 6.27 46.37
CA ILE A 5 -17.43 6.95 45.09
C ILE A 5 -16.29 6.42 44.16
N ILE A 6 -16.67 5.53 43.26
CA ILE A 6 -15.80 5.16 42.11
C ILE A 6 -15.83 6.36 41.20
N ALA A 7 -14.80 7.18 41.24
CA ALA A 7 -14.55 8.19 40.24
C ALA A 7 -14.19 7.48 38.91
N LEU A 8 -15.18 7.34 38.05
CA LEU A 8 -14.99 6.93 36.68
C LEU A 8 -14.27 8.10 36.00
N ALA A 9 -12.94 8.03 35.90
CA ALA A 9 -12.20 8.93 35.07
C ALA A 9 -12.58 8.62 33.61
N LEU A 10 -13.57 9.36 33.09
CA LEU A 10 -13.84 9.41 31.66
C LEU A 10 -12.58 10.03 31.02
N LEU A 11 -11.73 9.22 30.43
CA LEU A 11 -10.74 9.70 29.47
C LEU A 11 -11.53 10.26 28.29
N CYS A 12 -11.84 11.55 28.35
CA CYS A 12 -12.55 12.24 27.29
C CYS A 12 -11.52 12.53 26.20
N ALA A 13 -11.46 11.70 25.16
CA ALA A 13 -10.74 12.07 23.94
C ALA A 13 -11.25 13.45 23.48
N LEU A 14 -10.36 14.38 23.23
CA LEU A 14 -10.75 15.72 22.79
C LEU A 14 -11.43 15.62 21.42
N THR A 15 -12.63 16.16 21.30
CA THR A 15 -13.30 16.20 20.00
C THR A 15 -12.50 17.09 19.06
N THR A 16 -12.03 16.55 17.94
CA THR A 16 -11.31 17.30 16.93
C THR A 16 -12.22 18.33 16.27
N PRO A 17 -11.94 19.65 16.40
CA PRO A 17 -12.73 20.66 15.70
C PRO A 17 -12.70 20.45 14.18
N THR A 18 -13.84 20.58 13.51
CA THR A 18 -13.98 20.31 12.08
C THR A 18 -13.10 21.21 11.20
N ASN A 19 -12.79 22.44 11.67
CA ASN A 19 -11.89 23.38 10.97
C ASN A 19 -10.39 23.00 11.09
N TRP A 20 -10.05 22.02 11.93
CA TRP A 20 -8.68 21.46 12.05
C TRP A 20 -8.43 20.34 11.06
N LYS A 21 -9.48 19.61 10.65
CA LYS A 21 -9.37 18.48 9.71
C LYS A 21 -8.91 18.93 8.32
N ASP A 22 -8.15 18.09 7.65
CA ASP A 22 -7.81 18.31 6.23
C ASP A 22 -9.05 18.04 5.39
N LYS A 23 -9.51 19.09 4.67
CA LYS A 23 -10.70 19.02 3.81
C LYS A 23 -10.53 18.18 2.56
N ASN A 24 -9.28 17.81 2.24
CA ASN A 24 -8.97 17.00 1.06
C ASN A 24 -9.00 15.49 1.36
N LEU A 25 -9.13 15.09 2.63
CA LEU A 25 -9.22 13.69 3.02
C LEU A 25 -10.66 13.21 2.92
N ASP A 26 -10.84 12.05 2.29
CA ASP A 26 -12.14 11.36 2.31
C ASP A 26 -12.39 10.80 3.72
N PRO A 27 -13.61 10.94 4.29
CA PRO A 27 -13.95 10.35 5.57
C PRO A 27 -13.69 8.84 5.67
N GLN A 28 -13.83 8.10 4.57
CA GLN A 28 -13.54 6.67 4.53
C GLN A 28 -12.03 6.37 4.71
N ASP A 29 -11.16 7.23 4.18
CA ASP A 29 -9.72 7.07 4.31
C ASP A 29 -9.22 7.43 5.72
N VAL A 30 -9.93 8.30 6.44
CA VAL A 30 -9.60 8.73 7.80
C VAL A 30 -10.15 7.78 8.86
N SER A 31 -11.22 7.05 8.56
CA SER A 31 -11.95 6.20 9.53
C SER A 31 -11.08 5.16 10.22
N ALA A 32 -10.07 4.62 9.54
CA ALA A 32 -9.15 3.66 10.13
C ALA A 32 -8.26 4.29 11.22
N MET A 33 -7.79 5.52 11.00
CA MET A 33 -7.01 6.27 11.99
C MET A 33 -7.89 6.75 13.16
N GLU A 34 -9.16 7.11 12.90
CA GLU A 34 -10.09 7.57 13.93
C GLU A 34 -10.35 6.52 15.02
N GLN A 35 -10.16 5.23 14.69
CA GLN A 35 -10.30 4.16 15.69
C GLN A 35 -9.17 4.14 16.73
N LEU A 36 -8.02 4.76 16.43
CA LEU A 36 -6.90 4.88 17.35
C LEU A 36 -7.10 6.01 18.37
N VAL A 37 -8.05 6.92 18.15
CA VAL A 37 -8.27 8.07 19.04
C VAL A 37 -8.73 7.58 20.41
N GLY A 38 -8.04 8.02 21.46
CA GLY A 38 -8.24 7.59 22.84
C GLY A 38 -7.42 6.37 23.27
N PHE A 39 -6.59 5.81 22.39
CA PHE A 39 -5.74 4.65 22.68
C PHE A 39 -4.25 5.00 22.52
N ALA A 40 -3.37 4.13 23.02
CA ALA A 40 -1.96 4.18 22.72
C ALA A 40 -1.72 3.95 21.21
N PRO A 41 -0.69 4.57 20.63
CA PRO A 41 -0.31 4.24 19.26
C PRO A 41 0.13 2.79 19.14
N PRO A 42 0.02 2.18 17.95
CA PRO A 42 0.57 0.86 17.70
C PRO A 42 2.05 0.78 18.06
N PRO A 43 2.54 -0.37 18.57
CA PRO A 43 3.95 -0.56 18.87
C PRO A 43 4.80 -0.41 17.60
N LEU A 44 5.97 0.19 17.73
CA LEU A 44 7.00 0.17 16.69
C LEU A 44 7.73 -1.17 16.80
N GLN A 45 7.78 -1.92 15.70
CA GLN A 45 8.49 -3.20 15.64
C GLN A 45 10.01 -3.00 15.73
N GLU A 46 10.75 -3.97 16.27
CA GLU A 46 12.20 -3.85 16.46
C GLU A 46 12.99 -3.84 15.13
N GLU A 47 12.46 -4.46 14.07
CA GLU A 47 13.16 -4.67 12.79
C GLU A 47 12.77 -3.65 11.69
N LEU A 48 12.32 -2.46 12.07
CA LEU A 48 11.94 -1.45 11.08
C LEU A 48 13.18 -0.84 10.38
N SER A 49 13.05 -0.59 9.08
CA SER A 49 14.04 0.15 8.31
C SER A 49 13.88 1.66 8.54
N TRP A 50 14.96 2.34 8.93
CA TRP A 50 14.94 3.76 9.24
C TRP A 50 15.90 4.57 8.38
N ILE A 51 15.48 5.79 8.05
CA ILE A 51 16.38 6.87 7.64
C ILE A 51 16.44 7.86 8.79
N LEU A 52 17.66 8.12 9.27
CA LEU A 52 17.88 9.00 10.40
C LEU A 52 18.61 10.28 9.94
N PRO A 53 18.20 11.47 10.43
CA PRO A 53 19.01 12.67 10.33
C PRO A 53 20.36 12.48 11.01
N GLU A 54 21.36 13.28 10.64
CA GLU A 54 22.67 13.25 11.29
C GLU A 54 22.55 13.39 12.82
N ASN A 55 23.27 12.54 13.55
CA ASN A 55 23.31 12.54 15.03
C ASN A 55 21.99 12.25 15.75
N GLN A 56 21.02 11.61 15.08
CA GLN A 56 19.81 11.10 15.72
C GLN A 56 19.82 9.57 15.83
N ASN A 57 19.26 9.08 16.93
CA ASN A 57 19.04 7.64 17.12
C ASN A 57 17.64 7.23 16.66
N VAL A 58 17.44 5.93 16.48
CA VAL A 58 16.11 5.36 16.25
C VAL A 58 15.23 5.69 17.47
N PRO A 59 14.10 6.38 17.27
CA PRO A 59 13.21 6.72 18.37
C PRO A 59 12.43 5.49 18.85
N SER A 60 12.25 5.38 20.16
CA SER A 60 11.30 4.45 20.78
C SER A 60 10.16 5.23 21.45
N TRP A 61 9.06 4.53 21.80
CA TRP A 61 7.99 5.16 22.57
C TRP A 61 8.45 5.64 23.94
N ALA A 62 9.49 5.03 24.51
CA ALA A 62 10.11 5.49 25.77
C ALA A 62 10.82 6.84 25.61
N ASP A 63 11.50 7.07 24.48
CA ASP A 63 12.24 8.31 24.21
C ASP A 63 11.32 9.51 23.94
N VAL A 64 10.08 9.24 23.52
CA VAL A 64 9.09 10.29 23.22
C VAL A 64 8.06 10.47 24.35
N LYS A 65 8.25 9.80 25.48
CA LYS A 65 7.41 9.96 26.65
C LYS A 65 7.44 11.41 27.14
N GLU A 66 6.31 11.92 27.64
CA GLU A 66 6.13 13.31 28.07
C GLU A 66 6.26 14.36 26.95
N LYS A 67 6.32 13.93 25.69
CA LYS A 67 6.34 14.80 24.52
C LYS A 67 5.03 14.70 23.73
N VAL A 68 4.70 15.76 23.01
CA VAL A 68 3.66 15.69 21.99
C VAL A 68 4.30 15.12 20.72
N VAL A 69 3.70 14.06 20.17
CA VAL A 69 4.28 13.36 19.01
C VAL A 69 3.41 13.58 17.78
N ILE A 70 4.05 13.93 16.67
CA ILE A 70 3.44 14.00 15.34
C ILE A 70 3.95 12.80 14.55
N ILE A 71 3.06 11.91 14.12
CA ILE A 71 3.40 10.89 13.13
C ILE A 71 2.82 11.34 11.79
N GLN A 72 3.67 11.53 10.78
CA GLN A 72 3.29 12.03 9.47
C GLN A 72 3.58 10.99 8.39
N SER A 73 2.54 10.53 7.68
CA SER A 73 2.73 9.70 6.50
C SER A 73 3.11 10.53 5.29
N TRP A 74 3.88 9.95 4.39
CA TRP A 74 4.28 10.60 3.14
C TRP A 74 4.78 9.59 2.09
N THR A 75 4.87 10.03 0.83
CA THR A 75 5.55 9.32 -0.26
C THR A 75 6.35 10.28 -1.11
N ASN A 76 7.48 9.82 -1.64
CA ASN A 76 8.37 10.60 -2.48
C ASN A 76 7.78 10.96 -3.85
N THR A 77 6.72 10.30 -4.30
CA THR A 77 6.12 10.50 -5.62
C THR A 77 4.96 11.48 -5.64
N ASP A 78 4.32 11.74 -4.49
CA ASP A 78 3.24 12.72 -4.40
C ASP A 78 3.78 14.12 -4.07
N PRO A 79 3.46 15.15 -4.88
CA PRO A 79 3.91 16.53 -4.64
C PRO A 79 3.43 17.11 -3.31
N LYS A 80 2.23 16.79 -2.84
CA LYS A 80 1.70 17.27 -1.55
C LYS A 80 2.46 16.65 -0.38
N SER A 81 2.77 15.35 -0.47
CA SER A 81 3.62 14.66 0.50
C SER A 81 5.00 15.30 0.62
N ARG A 82 5.67 15.59 -0.50
CA ARG A 82 6.95 16.30 -0.47
C ARG A 82 6.84 17.70 0.11
N GLN A 83 5.76 18.41 -0.19
CA GLN A 83 5.52 19.75 0.35
C GLN A 83 5.37 19.71 1.87
N ILE A 84 4.59 18.75 2.42
CA ILE A 84 4.35 18.71 3.88
C ILE A 84 5.63 18.43 4.66
N ILE A 85 6.48 17.49 4.23
CA ILE A 85 7.74 17.18 4.92
C ILE A 85 8.71 18.38 4.92
N ASN A 86 8.70 19.19 3.86
CA ASN A 86 9.53 20.40 3.76
C ASN A 86 9.03 21.55 4.63
N VAL A 87 7.73 21.65 4.89
CA VAL A 87 7.16 22.72 5.72
C VAL A 87 7.05 22.31 7.19
N LEU A 88 7.09 21.04 7.51
CA LEU A 88 6.89 20.50 8.86
C LEU A 88 7.87 21.09 9.90
N PRO A 89 9.19 21.26 9.64
CA PRO A 89 10.09 21.93 10.58
C PRO A 89 9.65 23.34 10.94
N LYS A 90 9.15 24.09 9.96
CA LYS A 90 8.61 25.45 10.17
C LYS A 90 7.29 25.43 10.92
N LEU A 91 6.49 24.39 10.79
CA LEU A 91 5.25 24.23 11.56
C LEU A 91 5.57 23.96 13.04
N VAL A 92 6.50 23.03 13.30
CA VAL A 92 6.96 22.71 14.65
C VAL A 92 7.57 23.95 15.32
N SER A 93 8.41 24.71 14.62
CA SER A 93 9.02 25.94 15.18
C SER A 93 8.02 27.04 15.55
N LYS A 94 6.76 26.95 15.10
CA LYS A 94 5.67 27.86 15.47
C LYS A 94 4.85 27.42 16.67
N THR A 95 5.10 26.23 17.19
CA THR A 95 4.44 25.75 18.41
C THR A 95 5.02 26.45 19.63
N THR A 96 4.29 26.47 20.74
CA THR A 96 4.66 27.19 21.96
C THR A 96 5.95 26.66 22.59
N ASN A 97 6.17 25.34 22.56
CA ASN A 97 7.37 24.67 23.07
C ASN A 97 7.87 23.63 22.06
N PRO A 98 8.60 24.04 21.01
CA PRO A 98 9.08 23.13 19.96
C PRO A 98 9.96 21.97 20.47
N GLU A 99 10.69 22.20 21.59
CA GLU A 99 11.54 21.19 22.24
C GLU A 99 10.75 20.03 22.87
N ASP A 100 9.47 20.24 23.12
CA ASP A 100 8.55 19.21 23.65
C ASP A 100 7.74 18.52 22.54
N VAL A 101 8.05 18.81 21.28
CA VAL A 101 7.46 18.14 20.12
C VAL A 101 8.44 17.14 19.53
N ARG A 102 7.96 15.97 19.21
CA ARG A 102 8.68 14.94 18.44
C ARG A 102 7.95 14.65 17.14
N VAL A 103 8.71 14.39 16.10
CA VAL A 103 8.16 14.05 14.79
C VAL A 103 8.76 12.74 14.33
N ILE A 104 7.91 11.83 13.88
CA ILE A 104 8.29 10.59 13.21
C ILE A 104 7.61 10.59 11.85
N LEU A 105 8.37 10.39 10.80
CA LEU A 105 7.84 10.25 9.45
C LEU A 105 7.66 8.79 9.11
N VAL A 106 6.63 8.47 8.35
CA VAL A 106 6.39 7.12 7.81
C VAL A 106 6.30 7.24 6.29
N HIS A 107 7.30 6.71 5.57
CA HIS A 107 7.21 6.58 4.13
C HIS A 107 6.39 5.34 3.79
N THR A 108 5.27 5.56 3.09
CA THR A 108 4.38 4.45 2.70
C THR A 108 5.03 3.55 1.65
N PRO A 109 4.57 2.31 1.44
CA PRO A 109 5.19 1.35 0.52
C PRO A 109 5.26 1.79 -0.96
N VAL A 110 4.56 2.87 -1.30
CA VAL A 110 4.44 3.35 -2.68
C VAL A 110 5.79 3.83 -3.23
N ASN A 111 6.28 3.16 -4.29
CA ASN A 111 7.50 3.51 -5.02
C ASN A 111 8.77 3.64 -4.15
N LEU A 112 8.92 2.83 -3.13
CA LEU A 112 10.14 2.74 -2.31
C LEU A 112 11.40 2.48 -3.15
N SER A 113 11.29 1.72 -4.25
CA SER A 113 12.41 1.47 -5.19
C SER A 113 12.97 2.72 -5.85
N ALA A 114 12.20 3.81 -5.92
CA ALA A 114 12.64 5.09 -6.45
C ALA A 114 13.33 6.00 -5.41
N LEU A 115 13.35 5.60 -4.12
CA LEU A 115 13.97 6.35 -3.03
C LEU A 115 15.48 6.57 -3.18
N PRO A 116 16.31 5.63 -3.68
CA PRO A 116 17.74 5.87 -3.86
C PRO A 116 18.04 7.04 -4.79
N ASN A 117 17.15 7.34 -5.73
CA ASN A 117 17.27 8.48 -6.64
C ASN A 117 16.76 9.81 -6.04
N TYR A 118 16.06 9.74 -4.91
CA TYR A 118 15.61 10.89 -4.16
C TYR A 118 16.69 11.19 -3.10
N GLN A 119 17.22 12.42 -3.04
CA GLN A 119 18.30 12.78 -2.10
C GLN A 119 17.79 12.88 -0.66
N ILE A 120 17.14 11.82 -0.20
CA ILE A 120 16.38 11.78 1.04
C ILE A 120 17.24 12.08 2.27
N HIS A 121 18.51 11.66 2.26
CA HIS A 121 19.44 11.89 3.37
C HIS A 121 19.76 13.36 3.62
N LYS A 122 19.50 14.25 2.65
CA LYS A 122 19.73 15.69 2.78
C LYS A 122 18.47 16.49 3.08
N GLU A 123 17.29 15.90 2.89
CA GLU A 123 16.03 16.64 2.89
C GLU A 123 15.09 16.28 4.04
N VAL A 124 15.32 15.14 4.70
CA VAL A 124 14.43 14.69 5.79
C VAL A 124 14.98 15.17 7.14
N ALA A 125 14.25 16.10 7.77
CA ALA A 125 14.64 16.69 9.05
C ALA A 125 14.33 15.81 10.27
N TYR A 126 13.62 14.69 10.08
CA TYR A 126 13.11 13.85 11.17
C TYR A 126 13.32 12.37 10.88
N PRO A 127 13.42 11.51 11.92
CA PRO A 127 13.49 10.06 11.76
C PRO A 127 12.32 9.55 10.89
N THR A 128 12.67 8.75 9.90
CA THR A 128 11.71 8.26 8.90
C THR A 128 11.70 6.74 8.86
N ILE A 129 10.55 6.13 9.12
CA ILE A 129 10.31 4.70 8.91
C ILE A 129 10.11 4.47 7.40
N LEU A 130 10.80 3.49 6.85
CA LEU A 130 10.55 2.96 5.51
C LEU A 130 9.65 1.73 5.65
N ASP A 131 8.36 1.91 5.47
CA ASP A 131 7.41 0.81 5.56
C ASP A 131 7.42 -0.02 4.27
N THR A 132 8.34 -1.00 4.20
CA THR A 132 8.51 -1.85 3.01
C THR A 132 7.39 -2.89 2.86
N THR A 133 6.76 -3.26 3.95
CA THR A 133 5.72 -4.32 4.00
C THR A 133 4.30 -3.76 4.03
N GLY A 134 4.12 -2.51 4.43
CA GLY A 134 2.82 -1.89 4.69
C GLY A 134 2.25 -2.19 6.07
N GLU A 135 2.97 -2.92 6.91
CA GLU A 135 2.50 -3.27 8.26
C GLU A 135 2.35 -2.06 9.16
N VAL A 136 3.31 -1.13 9.10
CA VAL A 136 3.24 0.12 9.87
C VAL A 136 2.06 0.97 9.39
N CYS A 137 1.88 1.13 8.08
CA CYS A 137 0.76 1.86 7.51
C CYS A 137 -0.58 1.23 7.87
N ASN A 138 -0.66 -0.11 7.87
CA ASN A 138 -1.87 -0.83 8.30
C ASN A 138 -2.17 -0.60 9.78
N ALA A 139 -1.17 -0.70 10.65
CA ALA A 139 -1.32 -0.50 12.09
C ALA A 139 -1.82 0.92 12.42
N PHE A 140 -1.28 1.94 11.74
CA PHE A 140 -1.67 3.34 11.93
C PHE A 140 -2.89 3.77 11.11
N GLY A 141 -3.37 2.95 10.16
CA GLY A 141 -4.47 3.31 9.26
C GLY A 141 -4.07 4.33 8.19
N PHE A 142 -2.79 4.38 7.79
CA PHE A 142 -2.28 5.29 6.76
C PHE A 142 -2.58 4.75 5.35
N TYR A 143 -3.76 5.04 4.82
CA TYR A 143 -4.21 4.60 3.50
C TYR A 143 -4.24 5.71 2.45
N ILE A 144 -3.93 6.93 2.85
CA ILE A 144 -3.81 8.11 2.00
C ILE A 144 -2.62 8.96 2.45
N ASP A 145 -1.93 9.57 1.49
CA ASP A 145 -0.79 10.47 1.70
C ASP A 145 -1.08 11.88 1.16
N PRO A 146 -0.59 12.88 1.87
CA PRO A 146 -0.05 12.86 3.23
C PRO A 146 -1.16 12.87 4.27
N THR A 147 -0.96 12.22 5.42
CA THR A 147 -1.84 12.30 6.58
C THR A 147 -1.06 12.21 7.89
N ASN A 148 -1.71 12.48 9.04
CA ASN A 148 -1.02 12.56 10.32
C ASN A 148 -1.84 12.05 11.49
N ILE A 149 -1.11 11.71 12.57
CA ILE A 149 -1.62 11.34 13.88
C ILE A 149 -0.91 12.20 14.92
N ILE A 150 -1.64 12.75 15.88
CA ILE A 150 -1.09 13.55 16.99
C ILE A 150 -1.33 12.82 18.29
N ILE A 151 -0.26 12.61 19.06
CA ILE A 151 -0.25 11.90 20.34
C ILE A 151 0.11 12.89 21.45
N ASP A 152 -0.59 12.80 22.55
CA ASP A 152 -0.37 13.68 23.72
C ASP A 152 0.82 13.20 24.59
N LYS A 153 1.13 13.97 25.64
CA LYS A 153 2.19 13.69 26.60
C LYS A 153 1.99 12.40 27.43
N ASN A 154 0.76 11.89 27.48
CA ASN A 154 0.43 10.62 28.15
C ASN A 154 0.53 9.42 27.21
N GLY A 155 0.92 9.62 25.95
CA GLY A 155 1.05 8.59 24.95
C GLY A 155 -0.30 8.17 24.33
N THR A 156 -1.32 9.01 24.38
CA THR A 156 -2.65 8.75 23.82
C THR A 156 -2.84 9.47 22.51
N VAL A 157 -3.33 8.79 21.49
CA VAL A 157 -3.73 9.40 20.21
C VAL A 157 -4.92 10.32 20.45
N GLN A 158 -4.76 11.60 20.17
CA GLN A 158 -5.80 12.61 20.38
C GLN A 158 -6.44 13.08 19.08
N HIS A 159 -5.66 13.24 18.01
CA HIS A 159 -6.15 13.75 16.74
C HIS A 159 -5.54 13.02 15.56
N VAL A 160 -6.30 12.93 14.46
CA VAL A 160 -5.88 12.30 13.21
C VAL A 160 -6.37 13.10 12.01
N GLY A 161 -5.65 13.04 10.89
CA GLY A 161 -6.08 13.62 9.62
C GLY A 161 -6.22 15.14 9.63
N LEU A 162 -5.28 15.84 10.30
CA LEU A 162 -5.33 17.29 10.43
C LEU A 162 -4.71 18.01 9.23
N GLY A 163 -5.32 19.12 8.83
CA GLY A 163 -4.69 20.07 7.92
C GLY A 163 -3.57 20.87 8.62
N VAL A 164 -2.73 21.54 7.82
CA VAL A 164 -1.54 22.28 8.30
C VAL A 164 -1.84 23.22 9.49
N LYS A 165 -2.94 23.96 9.43
CA LYS A 165 -3.35 24.84 10.53
C LYS A 165 -3.77 24.03 11.76
N GLY A 166 -4.54 22.96 11.54
CA GLY A 166 -5.02 22.09 12.62
C GLY A 166 -3.89 21.41 13.39
N VAL A 167 -2.80 21.02 12.71
CA VAL A 167 -1.61 20.45 13.38
C VAL A 167 -1.03 21.41 14.40
N VAL A 168 -0.83 22.67 14.05
CA VAL A 168 -0.24 23.68 14.98
C VAL A 168 -1.18 23.93 16.17
N GLU A 169 -2.48 24.09 15.91
CA GLU A 169 -3.48 24.33 16.95
C GLU A 169 -3.60 23.14 17.92
N ALA A 170 -3.66 21.92 17.37
CA ALA A 170 -3.74 20.69 18.16
C ALA A 170 -2.49 20.52 19.04
N VAL A 171 -1.30 20.67 18.45
CA VAL A 171 -0.04 20.54 19.19
C VAL A 171 0.04 21.58 20.31
N ASN A 172 -0.29 22.85 20.07
CA ASN A 172 -0.29 23.88 21.11
C ASN A 172 -1.26 23.54 22.25
N THR A 173 -2.48 23.07 21.91
CA THR A 173 -3.46 22.66 22.93
C THR A 173 -2.94 21.50 23.79
N LEU A 174 -2.25 20.53 23.18
CA LEU A 174 -1.69 19.40 23.91
C LEU A 174 -0.43 19.76 24.71
N LEU A 175 0.36 20.73 24.25
CA LEU A 175 1.52 21.24 24.99
C LEU A 175 1.13 21.96 26.28
N GLU A 176 -0.04 22.60 26.34
CA GLU A 176 -0.60 23.22 27.55
C GLU A 176 -1.06 22.20 28.59
N GLN A 177 -1.33 20.96 28.18
CA GLN A 177 -1.78 19.90 29.11
C GLN A 177 -0.57 19.31 29.86
N PRO A 178 -0.67 19.13 31.18
CA PRO A 178 0.38 18.47 31.94
C PRO A 178 0.43 16.98 31.62
N HIS A 179 1.63 16.41 31.69
CA HIS A 179 1.77 14.97 31.78
C HIS A 179 1.29 14.47 33.13
N ASP A 180 0.44 13.47 33.19
CA ASP A 180 0.04 12.75 34.41
C ASP A 180 0.68 11.36 34.43
N PRO A 181 1.69 11.12 35.29
CA PRO A 181 2.39 9.84 35.34
C PRO A 181 1.49 8.65 35.81
N LYS A 182 0.29 8.94 36.27
CA LYS A 182 -0.69 7.92 36.68
C LYS A 182 -1.60 7.49 35.53
N VAL A 183 -1.61 8.24 34.45
CA VAL A 183 -2.38 7.91 33.24
C VAL A 183 -1.53 7.05 32.34
N GLU A 184 -1.95 5.83 32.11
CA GLU A 184 -1.39 4.92 31.14
C GLU A 184 -2.34 4.82 29.96
N ALA A 185 -1.84 5.10 28.75
CA ALA A 185 -2.65 5.00 27.55
C ALA A 185 -3.07 3.54 27.32
N LYS A 186 -4.36 3.32 27.11
CA LYS A 186 -4.92 1.99 26.88
C LYS A 186 -4.43 1.47 25.53
N ALA A 187 -3.89 0.26 25.48
CA ALA A 187 -3.53 -0.39 24.22
C ALA A 187 -4.75 -0.52 23.29
N PHE A 188 -4.52 -0.26 21.99
CA PHE A 188 -5.53 -0.52 20.97
C PHE A 188 -5.46 -2.01 20.62
N GLU A 189 -6.48 -2.75 21.02
CA GLU A 189 -6.62 -4.16 20.65
C GLU A 189 -7.34 -4.26 19.31
N VAL A 190 -6.65 -4.78 18.31
CA VAL A 190 -7.26 -5.13 17.03
C VAL A 190 -7.89 -6.51 17.19
N GLU A 191 -9.20 -6.62 17.08
CA GLU A 191 -9.82 -7.93 16.88
C GLU A 191 -9.39 -8.44 15.51
N GLU A 192 -8.49 -9.41 15.48
CA GLU A 192 -8.12 -10.14 14.28
C GLU A 192 -9.32 -11.01 13.87
N THR A 193 -10.00 -10.63 12.81
CA THR A 193 -11.01 -11.47 12.19
C THR A 193 -10.38 -12.31 11.11
N ILE A 194 -10.43 -13.63 11.29
CA ILE A 194 -9.98 -14.59 10.27
C ILE A 194 -11.11 -14.76 9.26
N GLU A 195 -10.88 -14.45 8.00
CA GLU A 195 -11.82 -14.66 6.92
C GLU A 195 -11.18 -15.36 5.72
N LEU A 196 -12.02 -15.94 4.86
CA LEU A 196 -11.54 -16.45 3.58
C LEU A 196 -11.05 -15.30 2.69
N ALA A 197 -9.91 -15.49 2.06
CA ALA A 197 -9.37 -14.54 1.10
C ALA A 197 -10.41 -14.26 -0.01
N LYS A 198 -10.59 -13.00 -0.34
CA LYS A 198 -11.53 -12.55 -1.38
C LYS A 198 -10.78 -12.17 -2.63
N TYR A 199 -11.38 -12.43 -3.78
CA TYR A 199 -10.82 -11.96 -5.05
C TYR A 199 -10.71 -10.43 -5.10
N PRO A 200 -9.74 -9.89 -5.87
CA PRO A 200 -9.56 -8.44 -5.98
C PRO A 200 -10.80 -7.76 -6.58
N LYS A 201 -10.98 -6.48 -6.24
CA LYS A 201 -12.01 -5.66 -6.88
C LYS A 201 -11.73 -5.53 -8.37
N PHE A 202 -12.77 -5.50 -9.19
CA PHE A 202 -12.64 -5.33 -10.62
C PHE A 202 -12.00 -3.99 -10.97
N SER A 203 -11.10 -4.00 -11.95
CA SER A 203 -10.53 -2.79 -12.51
C SER A 203 -11.60 -1.94 -13.19
N SER A 204 -11.63 -0.65 -12.89
CA SER A 204 -12.50 0.32 -13.58
C SER A 204 -12.04 0.59 -15.01
N ASN A 205 -10.76 0.40 -15.32
CA ASN A 205 -10.17 0.55 -16.64
C ASN A 205 -9.69 -0.80 -17.18
N PHE A 206 -10.57 -1.49 -17.88
CA PHE A 206 -10.33 -2.82 -18.44
C PHE A 206 -9.74 -2.81 -19.87
N GLY A 207 -9.23 -1.65 -20.33
CA GLY A 207 -8.60 -1.50 -21.66
C GLY A 207 -9.62 -1.37 -22.80
N ARG A 208 -9.10 -1.37 -24.03
CA ARG A 208 -9.93 -1.32 -25.25
C ARG A 208 -10.30 -2.73 -25.73
N ALA A 209 -11.07 -3.42 -24.92
CA ALA A 209 -11.55 -4.79 -25.16
C ALA A 209 -12.93 -4.97 -24.52
N LYS A 210 -13.60 -6.09 -24.83
CA LYS A 210 -14.80 -6.48 -24.10
C LYS A 210 -14.45 -6.79 -22.65
N ASN A 211 -15.26 -6.34 -21.70
CA ASN A 211 -15.05 -6.62 -20.28
C ASN A 211 -15.44 -8.07 -19.95
N PHE A 212 -14.44 -8.85 -19.53
CA PHE A 212 -14.60 -10.25 -19.10
C PHE A 212 -14.49 -10.41 -17.58
N GLN A 213 -14.25 -9.37 -16.82
CA GLN A 213 -14.16 -9.47 -15.36
C GLN A 213 -15.42 -10.11 -14.78
N GLY A 214 -15.25 -11.12 -13.93
CA GLY A 214 -16.33 -11.94 -13.36
C GLY A 214 -16.93 -12.97 -14.31
N LYS A 215 -16.37 -13.16 -15.51
CA LYS A 215 -16.85 -14.11 -16.53
C LYS A 215 -15.75 -15.11 -16.87
N GLN A 216 -16.15 -16.24 -17.43
CA GLN A 216 -15.21 -17.20 -18.00
C GLN A 216 -14.35 -16.54 -19.07
N ALA A 217 -13.03 -16.71 -18.96
CA ALA A 217 -12.09 -16.31 -19.99
C ALA A 217 -12.36 -17.10 -21.28
N PRO A 218 -12.15 -16.52 -22.47
CA PRO A 218 -12.13 -17.32 -23.68
C PRO A 218 -11.14 -18.47 -23.57
N LYS A 219 -11.48 -19.64 -24.12
CA LYS A 219 -10.57 -20.78 -24.15
C LYS A 219 -9.21 -20.34 -24.67
N PHE A 220 -8.15 -20.67 -23.92
CA PHE A 220 -6.79 -20.34 -24.30
C PHE A 220 -6.38 -21.15 -25.52
N GLU A 221 -6.12 -20.48 -26.63
CA GLU A 221 -5.75 -21.08 -27.92
C GLU A 221 -4.68 -20.21 -28.58
N VAL A 222 -3.51 -20.77 -28.78
CA VAL A 222 -2.37 -20.11 -29.44
C VAL A 222 -1.85 -20.95 -30.59
N GLY A 223 -1.22 -20.30 -31.57
CA GLY A 223 -0.66 -20.97 -32.73
C GLY A 223 0.64 -21.72 -32.44
N GLY A 224 1.37 -21.34 -31.41
CA GLY A 224 2.60 -21.98 -30.98
C GLY A 224 3.31 -21.22 -29.87
N TRP A 225 4.32 -21.87 -29.30
CA TRP A 225 5.18 -21.30 -28.27
C TRP A 225 6.52 -20.86 -28.85
N VAL A 226 6.97 -19.69 -28.42
CA VAL A 226 8.29 -19.14 -28.72
C VAL A 226 9.31 -19.52 -27.67
N SER A 227 8.89 -19.49 -26.38
CA SER A 227 9.70 -19.90 -25.23
C SER A 227 8.84 -20.46 -24.12
N ASN A 228 9.44 -21.28 -23.25
CA ASN A 228 8.90 -21.76 -21.98
C ASN A 228 7.41 -22.18 -22.05
N PRO A 229 7.06 -23.20 -22.83
CA PRO A 229 5.67 -23.63 -22.95
C PRO A 229 5.13 -24.06 -21.59
N VAL A 230 3.90 -23.64 -21.27
CA VAL A 230 3.21 -23.98 -20.02
C VAL A 230 1.80 -24.43 -20.32
N ASP A 231 1.30 -25.41 -19.57
CA ASP A 231 -0.14 -25.70 -19.52
C ASP A 231 -0.79 -24.76 -18.48
N PRO A 232 -1.58 -23.77 -18.91
CA PRO A 232 -2.17 -22.80 -18.00
C PRO A 232 -3.45 -23.30 -17.31
N ASN A 233 -3.89 -24.52 -17.57
CA ASN A 233 -5.12 -25.06 -17.00
C ASN A 233 -4.94 -25.40 -15.53
N GLY A 234 -5.94 -25.06 -14.70
CA GLY A 234 -5.91 -25.35 -13.26
C GLY A 234 -4.95 -24.46 -12.45
N MET A 235 -4.37 -23.42 -13.07
CA MET A 235 -3.49 -22.45 -12.40
C MET A 235 -4.08 -21.05 -12.50
N VAL A 236 -3.70 -20.19 -11.54
CA VAL A 236 -3.82 -18.75 -11.74
C VAL A 236 -2.88 -18.34 -12.85
N ARG A 237 -3.36 -17.53 -13.78
CA ARG A 237 -2.56 -17.10 -14.93
C ARG A 237 -2.72 -15.62 -15.24
N VAL A 238 -1.64 -14.99 -15.65
CA VAL A 238 -1.61 -13.66 -16.24
C VAL A 238 -1.39 -13.81 -17.73
N ILE A 239 -2.34 -13.36 -18.56
CA ILE A 239 -2.25 -13.42 -20.02
C ILE A 239 -2.14 -12.00 -20.53
N GLU A 240 -0.99 -11.65 -21.14
CA GLU A 240 -0.74 -10.34 -21.73
C GLU A 240 -0.81 -10.43 -23.27
N PHE A 241 -1.40 -9.44 -23.90
CA PHE A 241 -1.39 -9.24 -25.35
C PHE A 241 -0.48 -8.07 -25.71
N TRP A 242 0.53 -8.34 -26.55
CA TRP A 242 1.60 -7.41 -26.86
C TRP A 242 2.10 -7.51 -28.29
N ALA A 243 3.08 -6.67 -28.67
CA ALA A 243 3.83 -6.80 -29.90
C ALA A 243 5.22 -6.13 -29.79
N THR A 244 6.16 -6.56 -30.60
CA THR A 244 7.55 -6.05 -30.59
C THR A 244 7.65 -4.55 -30.87
N TRP A 245 6.77 -4.01 -31.69
CA TRP A 245 6.68 -2.59 -32.04
C TRP A 245 5.93 -1.74 -31.00
N CYS A 246 5.24 -2.35 -30.05
CA CYS A 246 4.41 -1.65 -29.07
C CYS A 246 5.28 -1.10 -27.93
N ALA A 247 5.62 0.18 -27.99
CA ALA A 247 6.46 0.81 -26.97
C ALA A 247 5.90 0.71 -25.52
N PRO A 248 4.60 0.95 -25.25
CA PRO A 248 4.07 0.74 -23.90
C PRO A 248 4.10 -0.72 -23.46
N CYS A 249 3.95 -1.70 -24.36
CA CYS A 249 4.08 -3.13 -24.03
C CYS A 249 5.50 -3.49 -23.59
N ARG A 250 6.52 -2.93 -24.27
CA ARG A 250 7.93 -3.17 -23.88
C ARG A 250 8.26 -2.66 -22.48
N LYS A 251 7.55 -1.64 -22.00
CA LYS A 251 7.71 -1.13 -20.63
C LYS A 251 7.19 -2.08 -19.56
N SER A 252 6.26 -2.98 -19.89
CA SER A 252 5.75 -3.99 -18.93
C SER A 252 6.67 -5.20 -18.79
N ILE A 253 7.62 -5.44 -19.70
CA ILE A 253 8.49 -6.63 -19.67
C ILE A 253 9.26 -6.76 -18.35
N PRO A 254 10.00 -5.74 -17.85
CA PRO A 254 10.71 -5.87 -16.58
C PRO A 254 9.78 -6.20 -15.41
N HIS A 255 8.61 -5.60 -15.39
CA HIS A 255 7.58 -5.80 -14.38
C HIS A 255 7.03 -7.24 -14.38
N LEU A 256 6.77 -7.79 -15.57
CA LEU A 256 6.32 -9.18 -15.71
C LEU A 256 7.44 -10.19 -15.41
N ASN A 257 8.71 -9.87 -15.72
CA ASN A 257 9.85 -10.68 -15.33
C ASN A 257 9.95 -10.77 -13.79
N GLU A 258 9.81 -9.64 -13.09
CA GLU A 258 9.78 -9.60 -11.63
C GLU A 258 8.67 -10.49 -11.06
N TYR A 259 7.47 -10.39 -11.61
CA TYR A 259 6.34 -11.23 -11.18
C TYR A 259 6.55 -12.70 -11.48
N THR A 260 7.23 -13.04 -12.59
CA THR A 260 7.57 -14.44 -12.91
C THR A 260 8.43 -15.05 -11.82
N GLU A 261 9.45 -14.35 -11.34
CA GLU A 261 10.30 -14.83 -10.25
C GLU A 261 9.52 -14.92 -8.93
N GLN A 262 8.71 -13.91 -8.61
CA GLN A 262 7.97 -13.86 -7.35
C GLN A 262 6.88 -14.93 -7.23
N PHE A 263 6.23 -15.29 -8.33
CA PHE A 263 5.07 -16.18 -8.35
C PHE A 263 5.30 -17.47 -9.13
N LYS A 264 6.54 -17.86 -9.40
CA LYS A 264 6.94 -18.97 -10.29
C LYS A 264 6.21 -20.29 -10.06
N ASP A 265 5.87 -20.61 -8.80
CA ASP A 265 5.26 -21.87 -8.42
C ASP A 265 3.72 -21.80 -8.36
N THR A 266 3.13 -20.63 -8.54
CA THR A 266 1.71 -20.40 -8.29
C THR A 266 0.97 -19.73 -9.44
N VAL A 267 1.68 -19.03 -10.32
CA VAL A 267 1.09 -18.25 -11.41
C VAL A 267 1.82 -18.51 -12.72
N ALA A 268 1.07 -18.84 -13.76
CA ALA A 268 1.59 -18.86 -15.13
C ALA A 268 1.49 -17.47 -15.75
N ILE A 269 2.63 -16.84 -16.08
CA ILE A 269 2.66 -15.58 -16.83
C ILE A 269 2.91 -15.90 -18.31
N ILE A 270 2.03 -15.42 -19.18
CA ILE A 270 2.02 -15.75 -20.59
C ILE A 270 1.81 -14.48 -21.40
N SER A 271 2.75 -14.17 -22.28
CA SER A 271 2.58 -13.13 -23.30
C SER A 271 2.20 -13.72 -24.64
N VAL A 272 1.23 -13.12 -25.31
CA VAL A 272 0.69 -13.56 -26.61
C VAL A 272 0.88 -12.45 -27.63
N SER A 273 1.66 -12.71 -28.68
CA SER A 273 1.82 -11.79 -29.82
C SER A 273 1.12 -12.36 -31.07
N ASN A 274 0.61 -11.47 -31.92
CA ASN A 274 0.10 -11.86 -33.21
C ASN A 274 1.14 -11.73 -34.37
N GLU A 275 2.41 -11.56 -34.01
CA GLU A 275 3.51 -11.50 -34.95
C GLU A 275 4.08 -12.91 -35.22
N ALA A 276 4.81 -13.04 -36.35
CA ALA A 276 5.51 -14.31 -36.68
C ALA A 276 6.52 -14.70 -35.61
N PRO A 277 6.69 -16.01 -35.31
CA PRO A 277 7.58 -16.50 -34.26
C PRO A 277 9.01 -16.00 -34.40
N GLU A 278 9.55 -15.91 -35.62
CA GLU A 278 10.92 -15.48 -35.89
C GLU A 278 11.15 -14.04 -35.47
N LYS A 279 10.14 -13.17 -35.68
CA LYS A 279 10.22 -11.75 -35.30
C LYS A 279 10.21 -11.60 -33.76
N VAL A 280 9.39 -12.37 -33.07
CA VAL A 280 9.33 -12.39 -31.62
C VAL A 280 10.64 -12.92 -31.04
N LYS A 281 11.21 -14.02 -31.59
CA LYS A 281 12.50 -14.57 -31.18
C LYS A 281 13.63 -13.57 -31.35
N ALA A 282 13.67 -12.86 -32.51
CA ALA A 282 14.67 -11.85 -32.78
C ALA A 282 14.59 -10.64 -31.82
N PHE A 283 13.41 -10.31 -31.34
CA PHE A 283 13.22 -9.32 -30.29
C PHE A 283 13.72 -9.83 -28.93
N MET A 284 13.32 -11.03 -28.54
CA MET A 284 13.67 -11.65 -27.26
C MET A 284 15.17 -11.87 -27.09
N SER A 285 15.93 -12.08 -28.18
CA SER A 285 17.40 -12.16 -28.10
C SER A 285 18.07 -10.88 -27.60
N LYS A 286 17.38 -9.74 -27.69
CA LYS A 286 17.87 -8.42 -27.25
C LYS A 286 17.17 -7.93 -25.98
N THR A 287 16.00 -8.49 -25.67
CA THR A 287 15.18 -8.10 -24.54
C THR A 287 14.64 -9.37 -23.88
N PRO A 288 15.33 -9.90 -22.86
CA PRO A 288 14.94 -11.13 -22.19
C PRO A 288 13.52 -11.06 -21.62
N MET A 289 12.74 -12.12 -21.83
CA MET A 289 11.41 -12.32 -21.29
C MET A 289 11.43 -13.69 -20.56
N GLU A 290 11.41 -13.65 -19.23
CA GLU A 290 11.63 -14.83 -18.38
C GLU A 290 10.37 -15.70 -18.24
N TYR A 291 9.25 -15.21 -18.73
CA TYR A 291 7.94 -15.89 -18.72
C TYR A 291 7.64 -16.58 -20.06
N SER A 292 6.50 -17.27 -20.10
CA SER A 292 6.06 -17.99 -21.31
C SER A 292 5.66 -17.02 -22.42
N VAL A 293 6.17 -17.23 -23.61
CA VAL A 293 5.84 -16.42 -24.79
C VAL A 293 5.25 -17.30 -25.89
N ALA A 294 4.05 -16.95 -26.32
CA ALA A 294 3.29 -17.61 -27.35
C ALA A 294 2.98 -16.66 -28.53
N VAL A 295 2.65 -17.23 -29.67
CA VAL A 295 2.18 -16.51 -30.85
C VAL A 295 0.79 -16.98 -31.27
N ASP A 296 -0.01 -16.03 -31.69
CA ASP A 296 -1.36 -16.20 -32.25
C ASP A 296 -1.49 -15.34 -33.50
N GLU A 297 -0.79 -15.77 -34.56
CA GLU A 297 -0.71 -15.04 -35.85
C GLU A 297 -2.10 -14.76 -36.43
N LYS A 298 -3.08 -15.61 -36.16
CA LYS A 298 -4.46 -15.45 -36.59
C LYS A 298 -5.29 -14.52 -35.67
N SER A 299 -4.68 -14.02 -34.61
CA SER A 299 -5.33 -13.16 -33.61
C SER A 299 -6.60 -13.73 -33.00
N LEU A 300 -6.70 -15.06 -32.85
CA LEU A 300 -7.91 -15.73 -32.38
C LEU A 300 -8.29 -15.27 -30.97
N MET A 301 -7.31 -15.20 -30.07
CA MET A 301 -7.53 -14.73 -28.70
C MET A 301 -7.93 -13.25 -28.64
N LYS A 302 -7.21 -12.39 -29.37
CA LYS A 302 -7.53 -10.96 -29.44
C LYS A 302 -8.94 -10.73 -30.01
N ASN A 303 -9.35 -11.49 -31.03
CA ASN A 303 -10.67 -11.39 -31.65
C ASN A 303 -11.78 -11.82 -30.66
N LYS A 304 -11.58 -12.93 -29.93
CA LYS A 304 -12.53 -13.39 -28.88
C LYS A 304 -12.73 -12.33 -27.78
N LEU A 305 -11.67 -11.59 -27.45
CA LEU A 305 -11.70 -10.50 -26.46
C LEU A 305 -12.21 -9.18 -27.06
N ALA A 306 -12.43 -9.10 -28.37
CA ALA A 306 -12.66 -7.83 -29.09
C ALA A 306 -11.58 -6.79 -28.72
N CYS A 307 -10.33 -7.22 -28.58
CA CYS A 307 -9.21 -6.37 -28.18
C CYS A 307 -8.74 -5.53 -29.37
N THR A 308 -9.01 -4.23 -29.31
CA THR A 308 -8.66 -3.27 -30.38
C THR A 308 -7.37 -2.52 -30.11
N ALA A 309 -6.80 -2.59 -28.91
CA ALA A 309 -5.53 -1.95 -28.57
C ALA A 309 -4.76 -2.76 -27.53
N ILE A 310 -3.43 -2.71 -27.64
CA ILE A 310 -2.46 -3.29 -26.71
C ILE A 310 -1.63 -2.18 -26.04
N PRO A 311 -1.06 -2.43 -24.82
CA PRO A 311 -1.12 -3.69 -24.10
C PRO A 311 -2.46 -3.94 -23.40
N LEU A 312 -2.81 -5.21 -23.27
CA LEU A 312 -3.95 -5.69 -22.50
C LEU A 312 -3.49 -6.91 -21.69
N ALA A 313 -3.84 -6.97 -20.41
CA ALA A 313 -3.62 -8.16 -19.59
C ALA A 313 -4.91 -8.61 -18.89
N LEU A 314 -5.00 -9.92 -18.66
CA LEU A 314 -6.03 -10.59 -17.87
C LEU A 314 -5.35 -11.35 -16.73
N VAL A 315 -5.91 -11.27 -15.53
CA VAL A 315 -5.62 -12.21 -14.44
C VAL A 315 -6.80 -13.19 -14.36
N VAL A 316 -6.53 -14.46 -14.50
CA VAL A 316 -7.54 -15.52 -14.58
C VAL A 316 -7.26 -16.55 -13.48
N SER A 317 -8.23 -16.85 -12.64
CA SER A 317 -8.13 -17.88 -11.60
C SER A 317 -8.19 -19.29 -12.19
N SER A 318 -7.88 -20.31 -11.38
CA SER A 318 -7.82 -21.72 -11.83
C SER A 318 -9.16 -22.23 -12.38
N ASP A 319 -10.28 -21.71 -11.88
CA ASP A 319 -11.63 -21.98 -12.36
C ASP A 319 -11.97 -21.32 -13.72
N GLY A 320 -10.99 -20.59 -14.30
CA GLY A 320 -11.12 -19.93 -15.60
C GLY A 320 -11.81 -18.57 -15.59
N VAL A 321 -12.17 -18.03 -14.44
CA VAL A 321 -12.83 -16.72 -14.34
C VAL A 321 -11.81 -15.59 -14.36
N VAL A 322 -12.08 -14.54 -15.16
CA VAL A 322 -11.25 -13.32 -15.19
C VAL A 322 -11.48 -12.52 -13.91
N ARG A 323 -10.45 -12.38 -13.10
CA ARG A 323 -10.50 -11.64 -11.83
C ARG A 323 -10.04 -10.20 -11.95
N TRP A 324 -9.19 -9.92 -12.93
CA TRP A 324 -8.76 -8.57 -13.27
C TRP A 324 -8.50 -8.46 -14.78
N GLN A 325 -8.71 -7.27 -15.34
CA GLN A 325 -8.45 -6.97 -16.74
C GLN A 325 -8.01 -5.51 -16.86
N GLY A 326 -6.94 -5.24 -17.63
CA GLY A 326 -6.49 -3.87 -17.84
C GLY A 326 -5.12 -3.75 -18.51
N ASN A 327 -4.49 -2.59 -18.36
CA ASN A 327 -3.12 -2.36 -18.82
C ASN A 327 -2.13 -3.05 -17.85
N PRO A 328 -1.21 -3.92 -18.31
CA PRO A 328 -0.26 -4.61 -17.45
C PRO A 328 0.61 -3.70 -16.58
N LEU A 329 0.90 -2.46 -17.01
CA LEU A 329 1.58 -1.46 -16.18
C LEU A 329 0.76 -0.98 -14.97
N LYS A 330 -0.52 -1.34 -14.90
CA LYS A 330 -1.43 -1.06 -13.78
C LYS A 330 -1.77 -2.33 -12.98
N LEU A 331 -1.26 -3.47 -13.40
CA LEU A 331 -1.37 -4.72 -12.65
C LEU A 331 -0.38 -4.65 -11.50
N SER A 332 -0.89 -4.63 -10.26
CA SER A 332 -0.04 -4.66 -9.10
C SER A 332 0.18 -6.08 -8.59
N LYS A 333 1.24 -6.26 -7.80
CA LYS A 333 1.57 -7.52 -7.13
C LYS A 333 0.40 -8.01 -6.26
N GLU A 334 -0.24 -7.10 -5.56
CA GLU A 334 -1.35 -7.39 -4.63
C GLU A 334 -2.54 -8.01 -5.36
N VAL A 335 -2.86 -7.56 -6.58
CA VAL A 335 -3.91 -8.16 -7.41
C VAL A 335 -3.61 -9.63 -7.71
N ILE A 336 -2.37 -9.94 -8.04
CA ILE A 336 -1.94 -11.32 -8.33
C ILE A 336 -1.99 -12.15 -7.04
N GLN A 337 -1.36 -11.66 -5.97
CA GLN A 337 -1.30 -12.34 -4.68
C GLN A 337 -2.71 -12.60 -4.12
N GLN A 338 -3.58 -11.60 -4.10
CA GLN A 338 -4.96 -11.73 -3.63
C GLN A 338 -5.74 -12.75 -4.49
N THR A 339 -5.48 -12.80 -5.80
CA THR A 339 -6.09 -13.81 -6.67
C THR A 339 -5.63 -15.21 -6.29
N VAL A 340 -4.32 -15.42 -6.06
CA VAL A 340 -3.76 -16.72 -5.66
C VAL A 340 -4.34 -17.18 -4.31
N LEU A 341 -4.39 -16.29 -3.32
CA LEU A 341 -4.91 -16.63 -1.99
C LEU A 341 -6.39 -17.01 -2.04
N ALA A 342 -7.21 -16.23 -2.76
CA ALA A 342 -8.62 -16.51 -2.91
C ALA A 342 -8.88 -17.79 -3.74
N ASP A 343 -8.03 -18.04 -4.74
CA ASP A 343 -8.12 -19.25 -5.60
C ASP A 343 -7.84 -20.53 -4.82
N LYS A 344 -6.92 -20.48 -3.87
CA LYS A 344 -6.60 -21.60 -2.96
C LYS A 344 -7.59 -21.74 -1.81
N GLY A 345 -8.49 -20.80 -1.61
CA GLY A 345 -9.40 -20.75 -0.45
C GLY A 345 -8.66 -20.53 0.87
N GLU A 346 -7.53 -19.82 0.82
CA GLU A 346 -6.70 -19.55 1.98
C GLU A 346 -7.44 -18.69 3.02
N ARG A 347 -7.17 -18.96 4.28
CA ARG A 347 -7.60 -18.09 5.38
C ARG A 347 -6.59 -16.97 5.55
N VAL A 348 -7.10 -15.78 5.70
CA VAL A 348 -6.27 -14.59 5.89
C VAL A 348 -6.74 -13.86 7.13
N VAL A 349 -5.80 -13.27 7.84
CA VAL A 349 -6.17 -12.27 8.85
C VAL A 349 -6.74 -11.11 8.05
N ALA A 350 -7.99 -10.77 8.31
CA ALA A 350 -8.60 -9.57 7.77
C ALA A 350 -7.88 -8.38 8.41
N THR A 351 -6.72 -8.04 7.85
CA THR A 351 -6.06 -6.79 8.21
C THR A 351 -6.97 -5.66 7.75
N ARG A 352 -7.22 -4.68 8.60
CA ARG A 352 -7.96 -3.46 8.24
C ARG A 352 -7.24 -2.64 7.15
N GLY A 353 -6.25 -3.23 6.47
CA GLY A 353 -5.29 -2.55 5.65
C GLY A 353 -5.39 -2.80 4.14
N ARG A 354 -4.98 -1.79 3.38
CA ARG A 354 -4.81 -1.86 1.91
C ARG A 354 -3.49 -2.51 1.49
N TRP A 355 -2.55 -2.74 2.42
CA TRP A 355 -1.15 -2.96 2.08
C TRP A 355 -0.71 -4.41 2.07
N ASN A 356 -1.33 -5.27 2.87
CA ASN A 356 -0.96 -6.68 2.89
C ASN A 356 -2.09 -7.60 3.33
N VAL A 357 -2.03 -8.83 2.83
CA VAL A 357 -2.80 -9.96 3.32
C VAL A 357 -1.78 -10.91 3.96
N GLN A 358 -1.77 -11.01 5.29
CA GLN A 358 -0.93 -11.98 5.98
C GLN A 358 -1.61 -13.36 5.95
N LEU A 359 -0.84 -14.38 5.52
CA LEU A 359 -1.23 -15.77 5.68
C LEU A 359 -1.15 -16.14 7.17
N LEU A 360 -2.16 -16.87 7.67
CA LEU A 360 -2.03 -17.58 8.93
C LEU A 360 -1.01 -18.69 8.71
N ASN A 361 0.14 -18.57 9.35
CA ASN A 361 1.05 -19.72 9.50
C ASN A 361 0.38 -20.65 10.53
N GLU A 362 -0.09 -21.82 10.08
CA GLU A 362 -0.54 -22.91 10.96
C GLU A 362 0.63 -23.49 11.76
#